data_fc6d357caab35bbee73040ac1a77ec5d
#
_entry.id   fc6d357caab35bbee73040ac1a77ec5d
#
_cell.length_a   1.000
_cell.length_b   1.000
_cell.length_c   1.000
_cell.angle_alpha   90.00
_cell.angle_beta   90.00
_cell.angle_gamma   90.00
#
_symmetry.space_group_name_H-M   'P 1'
#
loop_
_entity.id
_entity.type
_entity.pdbx_description
1 polymer ?
#
loop_
_entity_poly.entity_id
_entity_poly.type
_entity_poly.pdbx_seq_one_letter_code
_entity_poly.pdbx_strand_id
1 'polypeptide(L)' 'YAITGEINLQGSVTAIGGLDMKILGGIRAGVKCFLYPKENNKDFKLFYEKNSDKIDLNNYSFYEIDHISDVIKYMIL' A
#
# COMPACT_ATOMS: atom_id res chain seq x y z
N TYR A 1 8.15 -3.34 -5.81
CA TYR A 1 7.25 -3.43 -4.66
C TYR A 1 7.58 -2.37 -3.64
N ALA A 2 6.55 -1.74 -3.10
CA ALA A 2 6.68 -0.88 -1.94
C ALA A 2 5.73 -1.36 -0.85
N ILE A 3 6.24 -1.45 0.37
CA ILE A 3 5.47 -1.90 1.53
C ILE A 3 5.32 -0.71 2.47
N THR A 4 4.08 -0.37 2.84
CA THR A 4 3.79 0.67 3.82
C THR A 4 3.18 0.03 5.06
N GLY A 5 3.56 0.50 6.23
CA GLY A 5 3.05 0.00 7.49
C GLY A 5 4.14 -0.21 8.53
N GLU A 6 3.73 -0.47 9.75
CA GLU A 6 4.63 -0.86 10.83
C GLU A 6 4.43 -2.34 11.14
N ILE A 7 5.51 -3.06 11.36
CA ILE A 7 5.48 -4.49 11.68
C ILE A 7 5.84 -4.65 13.15
N ASN A 8 4.94 -5.24 13.94
CA ASN A 8 5.23 -5.52 15.34
C ASN A 8 5.97 -6.84 15.51
N LEU A 9 6.31 -7.19 16.76
CA LEU A 9 7.08 -8.40 17.07
C LEU A 9 6.36 -9.70 16.68
N GLN A 10 5.04 -9.68 16.59
CA GLN A 10 4.24 -10.82 16.18
C GLN A 10 4.06 -10.90 14.66
N GLY A 11 4.63 -9.95 13.92
CA GLY A 11 4.53 -9.93 12.47
C GLY A 11 3.27 -9.26 11.91
N SER A 12 2.43 -8.68 12.76
CA SER A 12 1.23 -7.95 12.31
C SER A 12 1.63 -6.61 11.71
N VAL A 13 0.98 -6.26 10.60
CA VAL A 13 1.19 -4.98 9.91
C VAL A 13 0.10 -4.02 10.33
N THR A 14 0.49 -2.91 10.94
CA THR A 14 -0.45 -1.94 11.51
C THR A 14 -0.54 -0.67 10.66
N ALA A 15 -1.63 0.08 10.88
CA ALA A 15 -1.90 1.32 10.16
C ALA A 15 -0.80 2.36 10.35
N ILE A 16 -0.58 3.17 9.31
CA ILE A 16 0.37 4.28 9.33
C ILE A 16 -0.33 5.58 8.98
N GLY A 17 0.28 6.71 9.37
CA GLY A 17 -0.13 8.03 8.89
C GLY A 17 0.48 8.31 7.52
N GLY A 18 -0.19 9.15 6.73
CA GLY A 18 0.36 9.62 5.46
C GLY A 18 0.42 8.58 4.35
N LEU A 19 -0.53 7.65 4.29
CA LEU A 19 -0.57 6.63 3.25
C LEU A 19 -0.55 7.24 1.85
N ASP A 20 -1.32 8.29 1.62
CA ASP A 20 -1.39 8.99 0.34
C ASP A 20 -0.03 9.53 -0.10
N MET A 21 0.70 10.15 0.81
CA MET A 21 2.03 10.68 0.54
C MET A 21 3.02 9.57 0.19
N LYS A 22 2.94 8.45 0.87
CA LYS A 22 3.82 7.30 0.61
C LYS A 22 3.54 6.65 -0.73
N ILE A 23 2.28 6.53 -1.12
CA ILE A 23 1.92 5.98 -2.43
C ILE A 23 2.37 6.93 -3.53
N LEU A 24 2.10 8.23 -3.39
CA LEU A 24 2.53 9.22 -4.39
C LEU A 24 4.05 9.26 -4.53
N GLY A 25 4.78 9.19 -3.42
CA GLY A 25 6.24 9.12 -3.44
C GLY A 25 6.74 7.87 -4.15
N GLY A 26 6.10 6.73 -3.93
CA GLY A 26 6.44 5.48 -4.61
C GLY A 26 6.20 5.55 -6.11
N ILE A 27 5.09 6.16 -6.52
CA ILE A 27 4.77 6.35 -7.94
C ILE A 27 5.86 7.20 -8.61
N ARG A 28 6.30 8.27 -7.98
CA ARG A 28 7.38 9.12 -8.48
C ARG A 28 8.69 8.36 -8.61
N ALA A 29 8.93 7.40 -7.74
CA ALA A 29 10.12 6.56 -7.75
C ALA A 29 10.03 5.38 -8.73
N GLY A 30 8.91 5.22 -9.43
CA GLY A 30 8.74 4.16 -10.41
C GLY A 30 8.18 2.85 -9.86
N VAL A 31 7.68 2.84 -8.64
CA VAL A 31 7.09 1.65 -8.03
C VAL A 31 5.75 1.33 -8.68
N LYS A 32 5.51 0.09 -9.01
CA LYS A 32 4.30 -0.39 -9.70
C LYS A 32 3.38 -1.22 -8.80
N CYS A 33 3.89 -1.77 -7.72
CA CYS A 33 3.12 -2.62 -6.83
C CYS A 33 3.25 -2.13 -5.38
N PHE A 34 2.11 -1.94 -4.72
CA PHE A 34 2.04 -1.40 -3.36
C PHE A 34 1.31 -2.37 -2.45
N LEU A 35 1.89 -2.62 -1.28
CA LEU A 35 1.25 -3.39 -0.23
C LEU A 35 0.99 -2.45 0.95
N TYR A 36 -0.25 -2.39 1.42
CA TYR A 36 -0.63 -1.46 2.48
C TYR A 36 -1.40 -2.18 3.59
N PRO A 37 -1.36 -1.64 4.84
CA PRO A 37 -2.04 -2.27 5.95
C PRO A 37 -3.55 -2.29 5.76
N LYS A 38 -4.19 -3.39 6.09
CA LYS A 38 -5.65 -3.52 6.06
C LYS A 38 -6.34 -2.41 6.85
N GLU A 39 -5.74 -1.98 7.96
CA GLU A 39 -6.28 -0.91 8.80
C GLU A 39 -6.31 0.46 8.09
N ASN A 40 -5.53 0.63 7.01
CA ASN A 40 -5.53 1.83 6.18
C ASN A 40 -6.54 1.78 5.03
N ASN A 41 -7.45 0.83 5.04
CA ASN A 41 -8.40 0.65 3.94
C ASN A 41 -9.23 1.91 3.65
N LYS A 42 -9.71 2.60 4.68
CA LYS A 42 -10.46 3.85 4.49
C LYS A 42 -9.60 4.95 3.88
N ASP A 43 -8.36 5.07 4.34
CA ASP A 43 -7.41 6.03 3.78
C ASP A 43 -7.09 5.72 2.33
N PHE A 44 -6.95 4.45 2.01
CA PHE A 44 -6.70 4.01 0.63
C PHE A 44 -7.88 4.35 -0.29
N LYS A 45 -9.12 4.11 0.15
CA LYS A 45 -10.31 4.44 -0.64
C LYS A 45 -10.39 5.93 -0.92
N LEU A 46 -10.12 6.77 0.08
CA LEU A 46 -10.08 8.22 -0.09
C LEU A 46 -8.99 8.63 -1.08
N PHE A 47 -7.80 8.04 -0.96
CA PHE A 47 -6.71 8.28 -1.90
C PHE A 47 -7.12 7.93 -3.32
N TYR A 48 -7.72 6.77 -3.51
CA TYR A 48 -8.12 6.28 -4.83
C TYR A 48 -9.14 7.22 -5.48
N GLU A 49 -10.19 7.58 -4.75
CA GLU A 49 -11.22 8.51 -5.24
C GLU A 49 -10.63 9.88 -5.60
N LYS A 50 -9.72 10.38 -4.77
CA LYS A 50 -9.16 11.70 -4.93
C LYS A 50 -8.19 11.82 -6.10
N ASN A 51 -7.49 10.73 -6.44
CA ASN A 51 -6.41 10.74 -7.41
C ASN A 51 -6.71 9.99 -8.71
N SER A 52 -7.83 9.27 -8.80
CA SER A 52 -8.18 8.49 -10.00
C SER A 52 -8.35 9.36 -11.26
N ASP A 53 -8.68 10.63 -11.10
CA ASP A 53 -8.81 11.58 -12.21
C ASP A 53 -7.47 12.13 -12.68
N LYS A 54 -6.46 12.11 -11.81
CA LYS A 54 -5.16 12.71 -12.06
C LYS A 54 -4.09 11.71 -12.46
N ILE A 55 -4.24 10.48 -12.01
CA ILE A 55 -3.27 9.40 -12.20
C ILE A 55 -4.01 8.18 -12.71
N ASP A 56 -3.45 7.51 -13.71
CA ASP A 56 -4.01 6.25 -14.18
C ASP A 56 -3.63 5.15 -13.19
N LEU A 57 -4.45 4.99 -12.16
CA LEU A 57 -4.22 4.01 -11.09
C LEU A 57 -4.34 2.56 -11.58
N ASN A 58 -4.90 2.34 -12.77
CA ASN A 58 -4.97 1.00 -13.36
C ASN A 58 -3.60 0.46 -13.76
N ASN A 59 -2.59 1.33 -13.88
CA ASN A 59 -1.22 0.92 -14.15
C ASN A 59 -0.48 0.41 -12.92
N TYR A 60 -1.12 0.45 -11.75
CA TYR A 60 -0.52 0.07 -10.47
C TYR A 60 -1.32 -1.03 -9.80
N SER A 61 -0.66 -1.85 -9.02
CA SER A 61 -1.30 -2.90 -8.22
C SER A 61 -1.27 -2.54 -6.75
N PHE A 62 -2.39 -2.74 -6.06
CA PHE A 62 -2.53 -2.42 -4.64
C PHE A 62 -3.09 -3.63 -3.91
N TYR A 63 -2.41 -4.07 -2.84
CA TYR A 63 -2.81 -5.24 -2.05
C TYR A 63 -2.88 -4.90 -0.57
N GLU A 64 -3.98 -5.30 0.07
CA GLU A 64 -4.11 -5.21 1.52
C GLU A 64 -3.31 -6.31 2.19
N ILE A 65 -2.59 -5.97 3.25
CA ILE A 65 -1.87 -6.95 4.06
C ILE A 65 -2.19 -6.75 5.54
N ASP A 66 -2.18 -7.83 6.29
CA ASP A 66 -2.47 -7.86 7.72
C ASP A 66 -1.30 -8.43 8.52
N HIS A 67 -0.53 -9.30 7.90
CA HIS A 67 0.61 -9.96 8.52
C HIS A 67 1.78 -10.02 7.54
N ILE A 68 3.01 -10.08 8.07
CA ILE A 68 4.20 -10.13 7.22
C ILE A 68 4.21 -11.35 6.28
N SER A 69 3.55 -12.44 6.66
CA SER A 69 3.41 -13.61 5.79
C SER A 69 2.67 -13.30 4.50
N ASP A 70 1.78 -12.30 4.50
CA ASP A 70 1.06 -11.86 3.30
C ASP A 70 2.02 -11.23 2.30
N VAL A 71 3.04 -10.52 2.78
CA VAL A 71 4.07 -9.92 1.94
C VAL A 71 4.81 -11.00 1.16
N ILE A 72 5.22 -12.06 1.85
CA ILE A 72 5.93 -13.18 1.23
C ILE A 72 5.07 -13.83 0.16
N LYS A 73 3.78 -13.99 0.44
CA LYS A 73 2.81 -14.58 -0.49
C LYS A 73 2.73 -13.82 -1.81
N TYR A 74 2.73 -12.49 -1.76
CA TYR A 74 2.66 -11.65 -2.97
C TYR A 74 4.00 -11.52 -3.68
N MET A 75 5.11 -11.58 -2.97
CA MET A 75 6.43 -11.40 -3.55
C MET A 75 7.00 -12.65 -4.21
N ILE A 76 6.56 -13.84 -3.81
CA ILE A 76 7.04 -15.11 -4.35
C ILE A 76 6.30 -15.50 -5.64
N LEU A 77 5.16 -14.92 -5.88
CA LEU A 77 4.41 -15.13 -7.11
C LEU A 77 5.06 -14.35 -8.25
#